data_41b2744e7e4f2f38fead4b993b0de912
#
_entry.id   41b2744e7e4f2f38fead4b993b0de912
#
_cell.length_a   1.000
_cell.length_b   1.000
_cell.length_c   1.000
_cell.angle_alpha   90.00
_cell.angle_beta   90.00
_cell.angle_gamma   90.00
#
_symmetry.space_group_name_H-M   'P 1'
#
loop_
_entity.id
_entity.type
_entity.pdbx_description
1 polymer ?
#
loop_
_entity_poly.entity_id
_entity_poly.type
_entity_poly.pdbx_seq_one_letter_code
_entity_poly.pdbx_strand_id
1 'polypeptide(L)' 'MADSERSVRISRAGTHTFTAHNARGGTLRFGEGGDADFTPVELLLVALAGCSAIDVEYITVR' A
#
# COMPACT_ATOMS: atom_id res chain seq x y z
N MET A 1 4.12 3.65 -21.02
CA MET A 1 3.42 4.21 -19.88
C MET A 1 3.82 5.65 -19.64
N ALA A 2 2.93 6.53 -19.97
CA ALA A 2 3.28 7.94 -19.93
C ALA A 2 3.47 8.43 -18.50
N ASP A 3 2.66 7.94 -17.61
CA ASP A 3 2.68 8.40 -16.25
C ASP A 3 3.25 7.33 -15.35
N SER A 4 4.49 7.49 -15.01
CA SER A 4 5.14 6.56 -14.12
C SER A 4 5.40 7.16 -12.75
N GLU A 5 5.08 8.42 -12.57
CA GLU A 5 5.35 9.07 -11.31
C GLU A 5 4.26 8.79 -10.30
N ARG A 6 4.67 8.28 -9.16
CA ARG A 6 3.77 8.03 -8.05
C ARG A 6 4.37 8.62 -6.80
N SER A 7 3.53 9.12 -5.94
CA SER A 7 4.03 9.69 -4.70
C SER A 7 3.09 9.34 -3.56
N VAL A 8 3.67 9.23 -2.39
CA VAL A 8 2.89 8.98 -1.19
C VAL A 8 3.38 9.93 -0.10
N ARG A 9 2.49 10.22 0.81
CA ARG A 9 2.81 11.02 1.98
C ARG A 9 2.41 10.23 3.20
N ILE A 10 3.24 10.26 4.23
CA ILE A 10 2.95 9.56 5.46
C ILE A 10 2.75 10.57 6.56
N SER A 11 1.64 10.44 7.28
CA SER A 11 1.38 11.28 8.42
C SER A 11 1.20 10.41 9.65
N ARG A 12 1.55 10.98 10.80
CA ARG A 12 1.43 10.27 12.06
C ARG A 12 -0.01 10.35 12.55
N ALA A 13 -0.60 9.20 12.84
CA ALA A 13 -1.98 9.14 13.31
C ALA A 13 -2.07 8.92 14.82
N GLY A 14 -1.00 8.46 15.42
CA GLY A 14 -0.96 8.22 16.86
C GLY A 14 0.37 7.63 17.23
N THR A 15 0.49 7.10 18.44
CA THR A 15 1.73 6.46 18.87
C THR A 15 1.94 5.20 18.06
N HIS A 16 3.05 5.17 17.33
CA HIS A 16 3.41 4.02 16.49
C HIS A 16 2.35 3.68 15.45
N THR A 17 1.55 4.68 15.06
CA THR A 17 0.50 4.49 14.07
C THR A 17 0.60 5.60 13.03
N PHE A 18 0.50 5.22 11.76
CA PHE A 18 0.69 6.14 10.66
C PHE A 18 -0.39 5.94 9.61
N THR A 19 -0.57 6.95 8.79
CA THR A 19 -1.47 6.85 7.64
C THR A 19 -0.69 7.27 6.41
N ALA A 20 -0.75 6.43 5.39
CA ALA A 20 -0.18 6.73 4.09
C ALA A 20 -1.26 7.31 3.20
N HIS A 21 -0.89 8.31 2.41
CA HIS A 21 -1.80 8.98 1.49
C HIS A 21 -1.19 8.98 0.10
N ASN A 22 -1.99 8.71 -0.89
CA ASN A 22 -1.52 8.87 -2.25
C ASN A 22 -2.15 10.13 -2.87
N ALA A 23 -1.70 10.47 -4.07
CA ALA A 23 -2.13 11.72 -4.70
C ALA A 23 -3.59 11.70 -5.13
N ARG A 24 -4.18 10.51 -5.23
CA ARG A 24 -5.55 10.37 -5.71
C ARG A 24 -6.57 10.31 -4.57
N GLY A 25 -6.11 10.52 -3.32
CA GLY A 25 -7.01 10.53 -2.17
C GLY A 25 -7.13 9.21 -1.45
N GLY A 26 -6.35 8.21 -1.83
CA GLY A 26 -6.36 6.94 -1.12
C GLY A 26 -5.62 7.03 0.19
N THR A 27 -6.06 6.28 1.19
CA THR A 27 -5.42 6.26 2.50
C THR A 27 -5.27 4.83 2.98
N LEU A 28 -4.24 4.63 3.82
CA LEU A 28 -3.94 3.31 4.36
C LEU A 28 -3.29 3.48 5.72
N ARG A 29 -3.87 2.85 6.74
CA ARG A 29 -3.29 2.88 8.08
C ARG A 29 -2.31 1.74 8.25
N PHE A 30 -1.24 2.01 8.98
CA PHE A 30 -0.31 0.96 9.34
C PHE A 30 0.36 1.32 10.66
N GLY A 31 0.93 0.33 11.30
CA GLY A 31 1.55 0.52 12.60
C GLY A 31 2.59 -0.54 12.87
N GLU A 32 2.80 -0.84 14.12
CA GLU A 32 3.89 -1.75 14.49
C GLU A 32 3.42 -3.17 14.77
N GLY A 33 2.15 -3.46 14.60
CA GLY A 33 1.67 -4.83 14.72
C GLY A 33 0.99 -5.16 16.03
N GLY A 34 0.77 -4.18 16.89
CA GLY A 34 0.10 -4.43 18.15
C GLY A 34 -1.40 -4.54 18.05
N ASP A 35 -1.95 -4.26 16.88
CA ASP A 35 -3.38 -4.33 16.66
C ASP A 35 -3.63 -4.92 15.28
N ALA A 36 -4.80 -4.66 14.71
CA ALA A 36 -5.18 -5.25 13.43
C ALA A 36 -4.58 -4.50 12.23
N ASP A 37 -3.97 -3.36 12.44
CA ASP A 37 -3.39 -2.61 11.34
C ASP A 37 -2.18 -3.34 10.77
N PHE A 38 -1.94 -3.13 9.49
CA PHE A 38 -0.80 -3.73 8.81
C PHE A 38 0.50 -3.14 9.32
N THR A 39 1.55 -3.94 9.29
CA THR A 39 2.91 -3.47 9.54
C THR A 39 3.57 -3.16 8.20
N PRO A 40 4.67 -2.37 8.21
CA PRO A 40 5.39 -2.12 6.95
C PRO A 40 5.85 -3.39 6.25
N VAL A 41 6.26 -4.40 6.99
CA VAL A 41 6.67 -5.66 6.38
C VAL A 41 5.49 -6.32 5.69
N GLU A 42 4.33 -6.33 6.34
CA GLU A 42 3.14 -6.88 5.73
C GLU A 42 2.75 -6.11 4.48
N LEU A 43 2.90 -4.79 4.50
CA LEU A 43 2.60 -3.98 3.33
C LEU A 43 3.54 -4.30 2.17
N LEU A 44 4.79 -4.59 2.47
CA LEU A 44 5.72 -5.01 1.43
C LEU A 44 5.26 -6.32 0.80
N LEU A 45 4.82 -7.26 1.62
CA LEU A 45 4.31 -8.52 1.12
C LEU A 45 3.06 -8.33 0.27
N VAL A 46 2.16 -7.45 0.71
CA VAL A 46 0.96 -7.13 -0.06
C VAL A 46 1.34 -6.52 -1.40
N ALA A 47 2.34 -5.64 -1.41
CA ALA A 47 2.76 -5.00 -2.64
C ALA A 47 3.30 -6.02 -3.63
N LEU A 48 4.12 -6.94 -3.16
CA LEU A 48 4.69 -7.96 -4.03
C LEU A 48 3.61 -8.90 -4.55
N ALA A 49 2.75 -9.37 -3.67
CA ALA A 49 1.67 -10.26 -4.07
C ALA A 49 0.69 -9.54 -4.97
N GLY A 50 0.43 -8.28 -4.70
CA GLY A 50 -0.50 -7.50 -5.50
C GLY A 50 -0.01 -7.27 -6.91
N CYS A 51 1.28 -7.01 -7.07
CA CYS A 51 1.84 -6.87 -8.41
C CYS A 51 1.68 -8.15 -9.21
N SER A 52 1.94 -9.29 -8.57
CA SER A 52 1.79 -10.58 -9.25
C SER A 52 0.32 -10.86 -9.57
N ALA A 53 -0.56 -10.55 -8.64
CA ALA A 53 -1.99 -10.79 -8.85
C ALA A 53 -2.53 -9.98 -10.02
N ILE A 54 -2.12 -8.72 -10.12
CA ILE A 54 -2.56 -7.86 -11.22
C ILE A 54 -2.01 -8.38 -12.54
N ASP A 55 -0.75 -8.79 -12.56
CA ASP A 55 -0.17 -9.33 -13.77
C ASP A 55 -0.89 -10.58 -14.24
N VAL A 56 -1.20 -11.48 -13.30
CA VAL A 56 -1.92 -12.70 -13.65
C VAL A 56 -3.32 -12.36 -14.19
N GLU A 57 -3.97 -11.40 -13.59
CA GLU A 57 -5.28 -10.99 -14.04
C GLU A 57 -5.24 -10.45 -15.47
N TYR A 58 -4.24 -9.66 -15.78
CA TYR A 58 -4.09 -9.16 -17.13
C TYR A 58 -3.88 -10.28 -18.14
N ILE A 59 -3.22 -11.34 -17.73
CA ILE A 59 -2.97 -12.46 -18.62
C ILE A 59 -4.21 -13.32 -18.80
N THR A 60 -4.99 -13.52 -17.74
CA THR A 60 -6.07 -14.48 -17.76
C THR A 60 -7.41 -13.90 -18.18
N VAL A 61 -7.61 -12.61 -18.02
CA VAL A 61 -8.91 -11.99 -18.25
C VAL A 61 -9.05 -11.48 -19.67
N ARG A 62 -7.95 -11.26 -20.37
CA ARG A 62 -8.02 -10.79 -21.75
C ARG A 62 -8.55 -11.87 -22.67
#